data_5d29414c0b3746bc52455e7a6e4b3d61
#
_entry.id   5d29414c0b3746bc52455e7a6e4b3d61
#
_cell.length_a   1.000
_cell.length_b   1.000
_cell.length_c   1.000
_cell.angle_alpha   90.00
_cell.angle_beta   90.00
_cell.angle_gamma   90.00
#
_symmetry.space_group_name_H-M   'P 1'
#
loop_
_entity.id
_entity.type
_entity.pdbx_description
1 polymer ?
#
loop_
_entity_poly.entity_id
_entity_poly.type
_entity_poly.pdbx_seq_one_letter_code
_entity_poly.pdbx_strand_id
1 'polypeptide(L)'
;MALLLSVVIVALGTTLVGTGSASAAPPAPGFVGKTYTSTAVTGEQIPGGGPLEVSFPAANRIALSAGCNRHIGDLRVDNSLLRLGSLASTMMACPGPRAEADAWVTEFTKEPLTWYSVGHALVLVGPAAQVLLTEKPS
;
A
#
# COMPACT_ATOMS: atom_id res chain seq x y z
N MET A 1 31.77 -43.13 62.78
CA MET A 1 32.03 -41.90 62.00
C MET A 1 31.20 -41.95 60.75
N ALA A 2 30.10 -41.31 60.74
CA ALA A 2 29.24 -41.22 59.54
C ALA A 2 29.59 -39.94 58.81
N LEU A 3 30.10 -40.05 57.62
CA LEU A 3 30.28 -38.90 56.72
C LEU A 3 28.97 -38.67 56.02
N LEU A 4 28.29 -37.61 56.42
CA LEU A 4 27.14 -37.11 55.73
C LEU A 4 27.62 -36.29 54.51
N LEU A 5 27.52 -36.88 53.36
CA LEU A 5 27.67 -36.17 52.11
C LEU A 5 26.36 -35.41 51.86
N SER A 6 26.36 -34.14 52.12
CA SER A 6 25.28 -33.26 51.68
C SER A 6 25.42 -33.04 50.18
N VAL A 7 24.57 -33.71 49.44
CA VAL A 7 24.41 -33.40 48.02
C VAL A 7 23.56 -32.13 47.92
N VAL A 8 24.22 -31.03 47.62
CA VAL A 8 23.51 -29.79 47.26
C VAL A 8 23.06 -29.96 45.82
N ILE A 9 21.80 -30.27 45.66
CA ILE A 9 21.18 -30.22 44.32
C ILE A 9 20.92 -28.75 44.00
N VAL A 10 21.79 -28.14 43.24
CA VAL A 10 21.50 -26.86 42.66
C VAL A 10 20.50 -27.11 41.52
N ALA A 11 19.24 -26.91 41.83
CA ALA A 11 18.24 -26.85 40.77
C ALA A 11 18.51 -25.59 39.95
N LEU A 12 19.16 -25.76 38.79
CA LEU A 12 19.18 -24.73 37.78
C LEU A 12 17.75 -24.60 37.29
N GLY A 13 17.03 -23.65 37.82
CA GLY A 13 15.78 -23.21 37.23
C GLY A 13 16.10 -22.54 35.91
N THR A 14 15.95 -23.28 34.84
CA THR A 14 15.88 -22.67 33.55
C THR A 14 14.59 -21.89 33.47
N THR A 15 14.66 -20.61 33.75
CA THR A 15 13.60 -19.72 33.39
C THR A 15 13.58 -19.65 31.86
N LEU A 16 12.76 -20.47 31.26
CA LEU A 16 12.35 -20.22 29.91
C LEU A 16 11.60 -18.91 29.92
N VAL A 17 12.28 -17.84 29.57
CA VAL A 17 11.60 -16.65 29.15
C VAL A 17 10.97 -17.02 27.80
N GLY A 18 9.73 -17.48 27.84
CA GLY A 18 8.93 -17.57 26.65
C GLY A 18 8.86 -16.18 26.10
N THR A 19 9.68 -15.90 25.10
CA THR A 19 9.40 -14.82 24.20
C THR A 19 8.08 -15.19 23.57
N GLY A 20 7.00 -14.67 24.12
CA GLY A 20 5.74 -14.68 23.43
C GLY A 20 6.05 -14.13 22.06
N SER A 21 5.77 -14.88 21.03
CA SER A 21 5.83 -14.39 19.66
C SER A 21 4.80 -13.30 19.52
N ALA A 22 5.12 -12.11 19.99
CA ALA A 22 4.50 -10.92 19.46
C ALA A 22 4.94 -10.91 18.00
N SER A 23 4.05 -11.36 17.10
CA SER A 23 4.23 -11.10 15.69
C SER A 23 4.27 -9.59 15.54
N ALA A 24 5.47 -9.05 15.44
CA ALA A 24 5.63 -7.67 15.04
C ALA A 24 4.88 -7.52 13.74
N ALA A 25 3.95 -6.57 13.68
CA ALA A 25 3.32 -6.19 12.44
C ALA A 25 4.43 -5.96 11.41
N PRO A 26 4.29 -6.46 10.17
CA PRO A 26 5.27 -6.17 9.14
C PRO A 26 5.47 -4.65 9.04
N PRO A 27 6.68 -4.16 8.79
CA PRO A 27 6.92 -2.74 8.65
C PRO A 27 5.98 -2.16 7.59
N ALA A 28 5.47 -0.97 7.82
CA ALA A 28 4.62 -0.27 6.87
C ALA A 28 5.35 -0.12 5.53
N PRO A 29 4.65 -0.30 4.40
CA PRO A 29 5.25 -0.07 3.10
C PRO A 29 5.85 1.34 3.00
N GLY A 30 6.95 1.46 2.28
CA GLY A 30 7.67 2.73 2.16
C GLY A 30 6.88 3.86 1.49
N PHE A 31 5.73 3.57 0.90
CA PHE A 31 4.87 4.56 0.27
C PHE A 31 3.89 5.26 1.24
N VAL A 32 3.75 4.78 2.46
CA VAL A 32 2.82 5.38 3.44
C VAL A 32 3.21 6.83 3.74
N GLY A 33 2.23 7.71 3.68
CA GLY A 33 2.41 9.15 3.88
C GLY A 33 2.93 9.88 2.64
N LYS A 34 3.11 9.20 1.53
CA LYS A 34 3.66 9.77 0.30
C LYS A 34 2.60 9.98 -0.77
N THR A 35 2.88 10.90 -1.67
CA THR A 35 2.08 11.16 -2.86
C THR A 35 2.93 10.94 -4.09
N TYR A 36 2.36 10.30 -5.09
CA TYR A 36 3.01 9.96 -6.34
C TYR A 36 2.23 10.52 -7.51
N THR A 37 2.95 10.93 -8.54
CA THR A 37 2.35 11.45 -9.79
C THR A 37 2.83 10.62 -10.96
N SER A 38 1.93 10.23 -11.83
CA SER A 38 2.27 9.42 -13.01
C SER A 38 3.15 10.20 -13.98
N THR A 39 4.16 9.50 -14.51
CA THR A 39 5.06 10.01 -15.56
C THR A 39 4.93 9.22 -16.85
N ALA A 40 4.40 8.02 -16.78
CA ALA A 40 4.15 7.20 -17.97
C ALA A 40 2.99 6.23 -17.72
N VAL A 41 2.15 6.07 -18.71
CA VAL A 41 1.05 5.10 -18.73
C VAL A 41 1.22 4.21 -19.94
N THR A 42 1.29 2.90 -19.71
CA THR A 42 1.34 1.89 -20.76
C THR A 42 -0.01 1.18 -20.82
N GLY A 43 -0.51 0.92 -22.01
CA GLY A 43 -1.85 0.35 -22.18
C GLY A 43 -2.89 1.44 -22.34
N GLU A 44 -4.04 1.27 -21.71
CA GLU A 44 -5.13 2.23 -21.80
C GLU A 44 -4.76 3.57 -21.17
N GLN A 45 -4.81 4.62 -22.00
CA GLN A 45 -4.40 5.97 -21.59
C GLN A 45 -5.51 6.67 -20.80
N ILE A 46 -5.09 7.57 -19.93
CA ILE A 46 -6.03 8.35 -19.10
C ILE A 46 -6.73 9.40 -19.98
N PRO A 47 -8.06 9.39 -20.04
CA PRO A 47 -8.79 10.43 -20.78
C PRO A 47 -8.47 11.83 -20.23
N GLY A 48 -8.11 12.75 -21.12
CA GLY A 48 -7.68 14.09 -20.75
C GLY A 48 -6.21 14.21 -20.35
N GLY A 49 -5.46 13.11 -20.37
CA GLY A 49 -4.02 13.08 -20.17
C GLY A 49 -3.55 12.96 -18.72
N GLY A 50 -4.46 12.92 -17.78
CA GLY A 50 -4.10 12.82 -16.35
C GLY A 50 -3.50 14.10 -15.78
N PRO A 51 -2.40 14.01 -14.99
CA PRO A 51 -1.77 12.77 -14.53
C PRO A 51 -2.60 12.00 -13.51
N LEU A 52 -2.28 10.73 -13.33
CA LEU A 52 -2.78 10.00 -12.15
C LEU A 52 -1.96 10.44 -10.93
N GLU A 53 -2.64 10.89 -9.91
CA GLU A 53 -2.05 11.14 -8.60
C GLU A 53 -2.55 10.09 -7.63
N VAL A 54 -1.63 9.46 -6.92
CA VAL A 54 -1.93 8.44 -5.90
C VAL A 54 -1.28 8.86 -4.61
N SER A 55 -2.04 8.90 -3.54
CA SER A 55 -1.52 9.16 -2.20
C SER A 55 -1.94 8.06 -1.23
N PHE A 56 -1.11 7.86 -0.22
CA PHE A 56 -1.31 6.87 0.82
C PHE A 56 -1.35 7.59 2.18
N PRO A 57 -2.50 8.17 2.55
CA PRO A 57 -2.60 8.96 3.79
C PRO A 57 -2.32 8.15 5.05
N ALA A 58 -2.54 6.84 5.00
CA ALA A 58 -2.25 5.90 6.07
C ALA A 58 -1.94 4.53 5.47
N ALA A 59 -1.45 3.60 6.28
CA ALA A 59 -1.12 2.24 5.83
C ALA A 59 -2.31 1.48 5.24
N ASN A 60 -3.53 1.87 5.62
CA ASN A 60 -4.78 1.23 5.21
C ASN A 60 -5.70 2.16 4.40
N ARG A 61 -5.16 3.25 3.83
CA ARG A 61 -5.94 4.22 3.06
C ARG A 61 -5.23 4.58 1.78
N ILE A 62 -6.01 4.74 0.73
CA ILE A 62 -5.52 5.17 -0.58
C ILE A 62 -6.44 6.25 -1.15
N ALA A 63 -5.85 7.20 -1.85
CA ALA A 63 -6.59 8.19 -2.62
C ALA A 63 -6.00 8.30 -4.01
N LEU A 64 -6.86 8.38 -5.03
CA LEU A 64 -6.48 8.47 -6.43
C LEU A 64 -7.26 9.60 -7.11
N SER A 65 -6.61 10.26 -8.04
CA SER A 65 -7.26 11.23 -8.93
C SER A 65 -6.57 11.19 -10.30
N ALA A 66 -7.33 11.13 -11.35
CA ALA A 66 -6.80 11.12 -12.72
C ALA A 66 -7.12 12.41 -13.49
N GLY A 67 -7.35 13.51 -12.78
CA GLY A 67 -7.59 14.83 -13.36
C GLY A 67 -9.03 15.32 -13.24
N CYS A 68 -9.92 14.57 -12.61
CA CYS A 68 -11.28 15.00 -12.28
C CYS A 68 -11.56 14.79 -10.79
N ASN A 69 -12.34 13.79 -10.43
CA ASN A 69 -12.71 13.58 -9.03
C ASN A 69 -11.62 12.83 -8.25
N ARG A 70 -11.62 13.02 -6.95
CA ARG A 70 -10.80 12.28 -6.02
C ARG A 70 -11.56 11.05 -5.55
N HIS A 71 -10.91 9.91 -5.61
CA HIS A 71 -11.41 8.63 -5.14
C HIS A 71 -10.63 8.23 -3.90
N ILE A 72 -11.30 7.90 -2.82
CA ILE A 72 -10.67 7.56 -1.55
C ILE A 72 -11.32 6.31 -0.97
N GLY A 73 -10.53 5.43 -0.40
CA GLY A 73 -11.04 4.21 0.20
C GLY A 73 -10.03 3.47 1.04
N ASP A 74 -10.48 2.32 1.50
CA ASP A 74 -9.64 1.43 2.28
C ASP A 74 -8.65 0.69 1.40
N LEU A 75 -7.48 0.44 1.95
CA LEU A 75 -6.40 -0.28 1.32
C LEU A 75 -5.93 -1.41 2.22
N ARG A 76 -5.75 -2.57 1.64
CA ARG A 76 -5.02 -3.67 2.26
C ARG A 76 -3.85 -4.08 1.37
N VAL A 77 -2.65 -4.05 1.93
CA VAL A 77 -1.44 -4.49 1.25
C VAL A 77 -1.22 -5.95 1.57
N ASP A 78 -1.18 -6.77 0.54
CA ASP A 78 -0.98 -8.21 0.63
C ASP A 78 0.19 -8.58 -0.29
N ASN A 79 1.40 -8.58 0.27
CA ASN A 79 2.65 -8.76 -0.47
C ASN A 79 2.76 -7.77 -1.64
N SER A 80 2.72 -8.26 -2.87
CA SER A 80 2.80 -7.45 -4.08
C SER A 80 1.45 -6.95 -4.59
N LEU A 81 0.37 -7.16 -3.83
CA LEU A 81 -0.97 -6.75 -4.22
C LEU A 81 -1.48 -5.62 -3.34
N LEU A 82 -2.10 -4.64 -3.97
CA LEU A 82 -2.91 -3.63 -3.32
C LEU A 82 -4.39 -4.02 -3.53
N ARG A 83 -5.07 -4.33 -2.44
CA ARG A 83 -6.50 -4.63 -2.45
C ARG A 83 -7.25 -3.40 -1.99
N LEU A 84 -8.04 -2.84 -2.88
CA LEU A 84 -8.82 -1.66 -2.59
C LEU A 84 -10.25 -2.07 -2.22
N GLY A 85 -10.77 -1.45 -1.17
CA GLY A 85 -12.19 -1.51 -0.85
C GLY A 85 -12.99 -0.60 -1.77
N SER A 86 -14.27 -0.44 -1.48
CA SER A 86 -15.11 0.51 -2.21
C SER A 86 -14.56 1.92 -2.09
N LEU A 87 -14.46 2.61 -3.23
CA LEU A 87 -13.96 3.97 -3.29
C LEU A 87 -15.13 4.94 -3.25
N ALA A 88 -15.08 5.88 -2.31
CA ALA A 88 -15.94 7.05 -2.34
C ALA A 88 -15.29 8.10 -3.24
N SER A 89 -16.08 8.83 -4.00
CA SER A 89 -15.55 9.86 -4.88
C SER A 89 -16.28 11.19 -4.72
N THR A 90 -15.57 12.29 -4.96
CA THR A 90 -16.18 13.59 -5.14
C THR A 90 -17.04 13.60 -6.42
N MET A 91 -17.93 14.54 -6.54
CA MET A 91 -18.93 14.57 -7.63
C MET A 91 -18.84 15.87 -8.41
N MET A 92 -17.65 16.25 -8.85
CA MET A 92 -17.44 17.41 -9.70
C MET A 92 -17.74 17.06 -11.16
N ALA A 93 -18.28 18.00 -11.90
CA ALA A 93 -18.39 17.92 -13.34
C ALA A 93 -17.11 18.49 -13.97
N CYS A 94 -16.46 17.69 -14.79
CA CYS A 94 -15.21 18.09 -15.45
C CYS A 94 -15.46 18.29 -16.95
N PRO A 95 -14.84 19.31 -17.56
CA PRO A 95 -15.03 19.58 -19.00
C PRO A 95 -14.24 18.62 -19.90
N GLY A 96 -14.80 18.35 -21.07
CA GLY A 96 -14.13 17.62 -22.14
C GLY A 96 -13.76 16.18 -21.75
N PRO A 97 -12.64 15.67 -22.28
CA PRO A 97 -12.20 14.28 -22.03
C PRO A 97 -11.98 13.93 -20.56
N ARG A 98 -11.71 14.93 -19.72
CA ARG A 98 -11.51 14.73 -18.27
C ARG A 98 -12.76 14.20 -17.58
N ALA A 99 -13.94 14.39 -18.17
CA ALA A 99 -15.18 13.82 -17.65
C ALA A 99 -15.13 12.28 -17.57
N GLU A 100 -14.31 11.63 -18.40
CA GLU A 100 -14.16 10.19 -18.45
C GLU A 100 -13.00 9.66 -17.58
N ALA A 101 -12.23 10.54 -16.94
CA ALA A 101 -11.10 10.16 -16.11
C ALA A 101 -11.53 9.31 -14.91
N ASP A 102 -12.71 9.56 -14.35
CA ASP A 102 -13.23 8.79 -13.22
C ASP A 102 -13.58 7.35 -13.61
N ALA A 103 -14.12 7.16 -14.81
CA ALA A 103 -14.37 5.81 -15.34
C ALA A 103 -13.06 5.04 -15.54
N TRP A 104 -12.02 5.73 -15.97
CA TRP A 104 -10.69 5.14 -16.10
C TRP A 104 -10.16 4.67 -14.73
N VAL A 105 -10.29 5.49 -13.69
CA VAL A 105 -9.90 5.11 -12.32
C VAL A 105 -10.68 3.90 -11.85
N THR A 106 -11.98 3.86 -12.09
CA THR A 106 -12.84 2.73 -11.71
C THR A 106 -12.39 1.44 -12.39
N GLU A 107 -12.12 1.48 -13.69
CA GLU A 107 -11.62 0.33 -14.43
C GLU A 107 -10.21 -0.10 -13.98
N PHE A 108 -9.33 0.87 -13.73
CA PHE A 108 -7.97 0.61 -13.27
C PHE A 108 -7.94 -0.07 -11.90
N THR A 109 -8.87 0.26 -11.03
CA THR A 109 -8.90 -0.21 -9.63
C THR A 109 -9.92 -1.34 -9.39
N LYS A 110 -10.60 -1.83 -10.41
CA LYS A 110 -11.65 -2.85 -10.23
C LYS A 110 -11.12 -4.20 -9.76
N GLU A 111 -9.85 -4.47 -9.97
CA GLU A 111 -9.15 -5.67 -9.49
C GLU A 111 -7.96 -5.25 -8.64
N PRO A 112 -7.44 -6.12 -7.78
CA PRO A 112 -6.23 -5.82 -7.03
C PRO A 112 -5.10 -5.38 -7.95
N LEU A 113 -4.40 -4.31 -7.56
CA LEU A 113 -3.26 -3.80 -8.32
C LEU A 113 -1.99 -4.52 -7.88
N THR A 114 -1.19 -4.95 -8.83
CA THR A 114 0.19 -5.36 -8.53
C THR A 114 1.02 -4.11 -8.37
N TRP A 115 1.89 -4.09 -7.36
CA TRP A 115 2.76 -2.95 -7.12
C TRP A 115 4.19 -3.39 -6.89
N TYR A 116 5.12 -2.54 -7.29
CA TYR A 116 6.52 -2.62 -6.88
C TYR A 116 7.14 -1.23 -6.92
N SER A 117 8.21 -1.05 -6.16
CA SER A 117 8.94 0.21 -6.12
C SER A 117 10.34 0.03 -6.70
N VAL A 118 10.82 1.07 -7.38
CA VAL A 118 12.17 1.15 -7.92
C VAL A 118 12.72 2.51 -7.52
N GLY A 119 13.60 2.57 -6.51
CA GLY A 119 14.05 3.85 -5.95
C GLY A 119 12.88 4.67 -5.42
N HIS A 120 12.70 5.88 -5.91
CA HIS A 120 11.58 6.76 -5.58
C HIS A 120 10.38 6.61 -6.51
N ALA A 121 10.43 5.66 -7.43
CA ALA A 121 9.34 5.37 -8.34
C ALA A 121 8.46 4.25 -7.80
N LEU A 122 7.19 4.32 -8.14
CA LEU A 122 6.18 3.32 -7.86
C LEU A 122 5.56 2.87 -9.17
N VAL A 123 5.44 1.56 -9.36
CA VAL A 123 4.74 1.00 -10.51
C VAL A 123 3.48 0.31 -10.03
N LEU A 124 2.36 0.64 -10.66
CA LEU A 124 1.07 0.01 -10.42
C LEU A 124 0.61 -0.67 -11.70
N VAL A 125 0.24 -1.93 -11.59
CA VAL A 125 -0.24 -2.73 -12.72
C VAL A 125 -1.69 -3.10 -12.48
N GLY A 126 -2.57 -2.57 -13.32
CA GLY A 126 -3.98 -2.91 -13.36
C GLY A 126 -4.32 -3.82 -14.52
N PRO A 127 -5.62 -4.12 -14.74
CA PRO A 127 -6.03 -5.06 -15.78
C PRO A 127 -5.78 -4.59 -17.21
N ALA A 128 -5.80 -3.28 -17.46
CA ALA A 128 -5.68 -2.72 -18.81
C ALA A 128 -4.58 -1.67 -18.93
N ALA A 129 -3.92 -1.30 -17.86
CA ALA A 129 -2.89 -0.27 -17.86
C ALA A 129 -1.83 -0.54 -16.80
N GLN A 130 -0.62 -0.11 -17.10
CA GLN A 130 0.50 -0.07 -16.17
C GLN A 130 0.93 1.39 -16.02
N VAL A 131 1.09 1.85 -14.81
CA VAL A 131 1.41 3.24 -14.53
C VAL A 131 2.72 3.33 -13.77
N LEU A 132 3.65 4.12 -14.30
CA LEU A 132 4.87 4.52 -13.62
C LEU A 132 4.61 5.86 -12.95
N LEU A 133 4.84 5.90 -11.64
CA LEU A 133 4.65 7.10 -10.84
C LEU A 133 5.96 7.46 -10.15
N THR A 134 6.19 8.75 -9.98
CA THR A 134 7.32 9.25 -9.21
C THR A 134 6.82 9.97 -7.96
N GLU A 135 7.60 9.85 -6.90
CA GLU A 135 7.28 10.51 -5.64
C GLU A 135 7.27 12.02 -5.84
N LYS A 136 6.18 12.65 -5.38
CA LYS A 136 6.06 14.10 -5.39
C LYS A 136 6.86 14.67 -4.22
N PRO A 137 7.71 15.66 -4.45
CA PRO A 137 8.41 16.32 -3.35
C PRO A 137 7.45 16.88 -2.32
N SER A 138 7.75 16.68 -1.05
CA SER A 138 6.99 17.25 0.07
C SER A 138 7.38 18.70 0.32
#